data_2a0201cb46f9d5883f2e4f8fae20b5f6
#
_entry.id   2a0201cb46f9d5883f2e4f8fae20b5f6
#
_cell.length_a   1.000
_cell.length_b   1.000
_cell.length_c   1.000
_cell.angle_alpha   90.00
_cell.angle_beta   90.00
_cell.angle_gamma   90.00
#
_symmetry.space_group_name_H-M   'P 1'
#
loop_
_entity.id
_entity.type
_entity.pdbx_description
1 polymer ?
#
loop_
_entity_poly.entity_id
_entity_poly.type
_entity_poly.pdbx_seq_one_letter_code
_entity_poly.pdbx_strand_id
1 'polypeptide(L)'
;MRPTADRVRETLFNWLMHDIVSAHCLDLFAGTGILGLEALSRGAAFVSFIEQDKVLTQHLKILLQRLTVTAEEMEVISSDALHWLDRQSAAKRYDIAFVDPPFAFDIYPILNKIAENKIMNENAIVYIEQGEALVPEHLPKSWHLYKHQKSGQVHYHLIRCGR
;
A
#
# COMPACT_ATOMS: atom_id res chain seq x y z
N MET A 1 6.77 10.33 16.48
CA MET A 1 5.78 9.40 15.89
C MET A 1 4.80 8.97 16.99
N ARG A 2 3.51 8.91 16.68
CA ARG A 2 2.52 8.57 17.69
C ARG A 2 2.57 7.07 18.04
N PRO A 3 2.43 6.70 19.32
CA PRO A 3 2.45 5.29 19.73
C PRO A 3 1.42 4.41 19.01
N THR A 4 0.24 4.97 18.68
CA THR A 4 -0.80 4.25 17.93
C THR A 4 -0.32 3.88 16.53
N ALA A 5 0.34 4.82 15.82
CA ALA A 5 0.88 4.58 14.48
C ALA A 5 1.97 3.51 14.51
N ASP A 6 2.84 3.53 15.52
CA ASP A 6 3.89 2.52 15.69
C ASP A 6 3.30 1.14 15.92
N ARG A 7 2.26 1.05 16.75
CA ARG A 7 1.58 -0.22 17.06
C ARG A 7 0.89 -0.81 15.84
N VAL A 8 0.19 0.03 15.07
CA VAL A 8 -0.49 -0.40 13.84
C VAL A 8 0.54 -0.95 12.86
N ARG A 9 1.65 -0.24 12.65
CA ARG A 9 2.71 -0.66 11.73
C ARG A 9 3.35 -1.97 12.16
N GLU A 10 3.64 -2.13 13.45
CA GLU A 10 4.20 -3.37 13.99
C GLU A 10 3.25 -4.54 13.75
N THR A 11 1.97 -4.38 14.06
CA THR A 11 0.96 -5.41 13.83
C THR A 11 0.86 -5.76 12.35
N LEU A 12 0.81 -4.75 11.48
CA LEU A 12 0.74 -4.96 10.04
C LEU A 12 1.90 -5.83 9.54
N PHE A 13 3.13 -5.48 9.89
CA PHE A 13 4.28 -6.21 9.37
C PHE A 13 4.46 -7.57 10.04
N ASN A 14 3.94 -7.77 11.26
CA ASN A 14 3.81 -9.11 11.81
C ASN A 14 2.84 -9.96 10.99
N TRP A 15 1.71 -9.40 10.58
CA TRP A 15 0.77 -10.09 9.71
C TRP A 15 1.38 -10.46 8.35
N LEU A 16 2.29 -9.63 7.84
CA LEU A 16 2.90 -9.82 6.52
C LEU A 16 4.20 -10.63 6.54
N MET A 17 4.64 -11.10 7.69
CA MET A 17 6.00 -11.66 7.83
C MET A 17 6.30 -12.82 6.88
N HIS A 18 5.30 -13.58 6.47
CA HIS A 18 5.48 -14.69 5.53
C HIS A 18 5.27 -14.30 4.07
N ASP A 19 4.82 -13.07 3.81
CA ASP A 19 4.46 -12.61 2.46
C ASP A 19 5.40 -11.52 1.94
N ILE A 20 6.17 -10.88 2.83
CA ILE A 20 6.91 -9.66 2.48
C ILE A 20 8.22 -9.94 1.75
N VAL A 21 8.91 -11.04 2.04
CA VAL A 21 10.21 -11.34 1.45
C VAL A 21 10.05 -11.56 -0.05
N SER A 22 10.85 -10.85 -0.84
CA SER A 22 10.83 -10.85 -2.30
C SER A 22 9.54 -10.31 -2.93
N ALA A 23 8.67 -9.68 -2.15
CA ALA A 23 7.42 -9.11 -2.65
C ALA A 23 7.65 -7.85 -3.48
N HIS A 24 6.83 -7.67 -4.51
CA HIS A 24 6.70 -6.41 -5.24
C HIS A 24 5.55 -5.64 -4.61
N CYS A 25 5.86 -4.48 -4.04
CA CYS A 25 4.91 -3.71 -3.25
C CYS A 25 4.53 -2.40 -3.91
N LEU A 26 3.29 -1.98 -3.69
CA LEU A 26 2.76 -0.69 -4.13
C LEU A 26 2.38 0.12 -2.90
N ASP A 27 3.00 1.28 -2.72
CA ASP A 27 2.65 2.23 -1.66
C ASP A 27 1.88 3.38 -2.32
N LEU A 28 0.56 3.26 -2.37
CA LEU A 28 -0.29 4.07 -3.24
C LEU A 28 -0.51 5.50 -2.73
N PHE A 29 -0.39 5.72 -1.44
CA PHE A 29 -0.46 7.03 -0.80
C PHE A 29 0.76 7.17 0.09
N ALA A 30 1.93 7.26 -0.54
CA ALA A 30 3.20 7.02 0.15
C ALA A 30 3.51 8.00 1.29
N GLY A 31 3.11 9.27 1.17
CA GLY A 31 3.42 10.26 2.17
C GLY A 31 4.92 10.36 2.42
N THR A 32 5.35 10.10 3.65
CA THR A 32 6.77 10.06 4.01
C THR A 32 7.47 8.78 3.57
N GLY A 33 6.73 7.80 3.06
CA GLY A 33 7.28 6.53 2.59
C GLY A 33 7.48 5.47 3.65
N ILE A 34 6.92 5.68 4.84
CA ILE A 34 7.22 4.83 6.00
C ILE A 34 6.83 3.36 5.79
N LEU A 35 5.69 3.09 5.13
CA LEU A 35 5.25 1.70 4.90
C LEU A 35 6.13 1.01 3.86
N GLY A 36 6.37 1.66 2.73
CA GLY A 36 7.24 1.10 1.69
C GLY A 36 8.68 0.92 2.15
N LEU A 37 9.19 1.86 2.95
CA LEU A 37 10.53 1.75 3.52
C LEU A 37 10.63 0.56 4.49
N GLU A 38 9.61 0.36 5.32
CA GLU A 38 9.56 -0.80 6.21
C GLU A 38 9.51 -2.10 5.40
N ALA A 39 8.73 -2.12 4.32
CA ALA A 39 8.66 -3.28 3.43
C ALA A 39 10.05 -3.62 2.87
N LEU A 40 10.78 -2.63 2.37
CA LEU A 40 12.14 -2.83 1.87
C LEU A 40 13.06 -3.38 2.97
N SER A 41 12.99 -2.83 4.18
CA SER A 41 13.83 -3.28 5.29
C SER A 41 13.53 -4.72 5.71
N ARG A 42 12.33 -5.22 5.41
CA ARG A 42 11.91 -6.59 5.74
C ARG A 42 12.05 -7.56 4.57
N GLY A 43 12.65 -7.14 3.48
CA GLY A 43 13.02 -8.03 2.39
C GLY A 43 12.16 -7.94 1.14
N ALA A 44 11.30 -6.94 0.99
CA ALA A 44 10.59 -6.71 -0.26
C ALA A 44 11.60 -6.52 -1.39
N ALA A 45 11.28 -7.04 -2.57
CA ALA A 45 12.18 -6.94 -3.72
C ALA A 45 12.09 -5.58 -4.40
N PHE A 46 10.90 -4.98 -4.40
CA PHE A 46 10.66 -3.72 -5.10
C PHE A 46 9.47 -2.98 -4.49
N VAL A 47 9.56 -1.66 -4.42
CA VAL A 47 8.44 -0.81 -3.98
C VAL A 47 8.23 0.33 -4.96
N SER A 48 7.00 0.49 -5.46
CA SER A 48 6.55 1.68 -6.16
C SER A 48 5.89 2.62 -5.15
N PHE A 49 6.45 3.81 -5.00
CA PHE A 49 5.90 4.85 -4.13
C PHE A 49 5.14 5.85 -4.99
N ILE A 50 3.86 6.03 -4.73
CA ILE A 50 3.01 7.00 -5.43
C ILE A 50 2.63 8.09 -4.44
N GLU A 51 2.97 9.33 -4.75
CA GLU A 51 2.69 10.48 -3.89
C GLU A 51 2.45 11.72 -4.74
N GLN A 52 1.37 12.44 -4.47
CA GLN A 52 1.03 13.64 -5.25
C GLN A 52 1.75 14.90 -4.77
N ASP A 53 2.14 14.97 -3.51
CA ASP A 53 2.83 16.14 -2.96
C ASP A 53 4.29 16.14 -3.40
N LYS A 54 4.66 17.17 -4.17
CA LYS A 54 6.03 17.27 -4.74
C LYS A 54 7.10 17.43 -3.67
N VAL A 55 6.78 18.08 -2.55
CA VAL A 55 7.74 18.23 -1.45
C VAL A 55 7.99 16.88 -0.81
N LEU A 56 6.94 16.10 -0.56
CA LEU A 56 7.08 14.76 0.00
C LEU A 56 7.83 13.82 -0.93
N THR A 57 7.54 13.87 -2.25
CA THR A 57 8.27 13.00 -3.19
C THR A 57 9.76 13.35 -3.23
N GLN A 58 10.09 14.63 -3.15
CA GLN A 58 11.48 15.05 -3.13
C GLN A 58 12.20 14.59 -1.86
N HIS A 59 11.55 14.75 -0.70
CA HIS A 59 12.10 14.26 0.57
C HIS A 59 12.30 12.75 0.55
N LEU A 60 11.36 12.01 -0.02
CA LEU A 60 11.44 10.56 -0.12
C LEU A 60 12.61 10.13 -1.01
N LYS A 61 12.79 10.79 -2.16
CA LYS A 61 13.90 10.51 -3.06
C LYS A 61 15.25 10.72 -2.37
N ILE A 62 15.38 11.82 -1.61
CA ILE A 62 16.61 12.12 -0.86
C ILE A 62 16.86 11.04 0.20
N LEU A 63 15.81 10.65 0.93
CA LEU A 63 15.94 9.63 1.98
C LEU A 63 16.36 8.28 1.40
N LEU A 64 15.73 7.85 0.29
CA LEU A 64 16.08 6.60 -0.38
C LEU A 64 17.53 6.61 -0.86
N GLN A 65 18.00 7.73 -1.38
CA GLN A 65 19.38 7.89 -1.81
C GLN A 65 20.35 7.77 -0.62
N ARG A 66 20.03 8.39 0.51
CA ARG A 66 20.83 8.29 1.74
C ARG A 66 20.89 6.86 2.30
N LEU A 67 19.82 6.11 2.13
CA LEU A 67 19.75 4.71 2.57
C LEU A 67 20.35 3.76 1.53
N THR A 68 20.92 4.28 0.46
CA THR A 68 21.53 3.53 -0.65
C THR A 68 20.56 2.54 -1.32
N VAL A 69 19.26 2.88 -1.34
CA VAL A 69 18.26 2.10 -2.07
C VAL A 69 18.40 2.42 -3.56
N THR A 70 18.52 1.38 -4.38
CA THR A 70 18.81 1.55 -5.81
C THR A 70 17.53 1.61 -6.66
N ALA A 71 17.69 2.05 -7.92
CA ALA A 71 16.58 2.08 -8.87
C ALA A 71 16.04 0.68 -9.23
N GLU A 72 16.80 -0.36 -8.91
CA GLU A 72 16.34 -1.75 -9.08
C GLU A 72 15.39 -2.18 -7.97
N GLU A 73 15.35 -1.45 -6.86
CA GLU A 73 14.57 -1.79 -5.67
C GLU A 73 13.36 -0.88 -5.48
N MET A 74 13.30 0.25 -6.19
CA MET A 74 12.22 1.22 -5.97
C MET A 74 12.02 2.16 -7.13
N GLU A 75 10.82 2.77 -7.19
CA GLU A 75 10.54 3.94 -8.00
C GLU A 75 9.67 4.89 -7.19
N VAL A 76 9.85 6.19 -7.40
CA VAL A 76 9.04 7.23 -6.77
C VAL A 76 8.34 8.00 -7.87
N ILE A 77 7.01 8.01 -7.84
CA ILE A 77 6.19 8.64 -8.88
C ILE A 77 5.37 9.76 -8.24
N SER A 78 5.56 10.98 -8.76
CA SER A 78 4.78 12.15 -8.34
C SER A 78 3.49 12.16 -9.13
N SER A 79 2.41 11.70 -8.51
CA SER A 79 1.10 11.61 -9.16
C SER A 79 0.00 11.45 -8.12
N ASP A 80 -1.19 11.91 -8.47
CA ASP A 80 -2.41 11.53 -7.79
C ASP A 80 -2.67 10.03 -8.00
N ALA A 81 -3.17 9.35 -6.97
CA ALA A 81 -3.35 7.90 -6.99
C ALA A 81 -4.31 7.45 -8.10
N LEU A 82 -5.47 8.09 -8.24
CA LEU A 82 -6.43 7.71 -9.28
C LEU A 82 -5.88 7.92 -10.68
N HIS A 83 -5.20 9.05 -10.90
CA HIS A 83 -4.59 9.35 -12.19
C HIS A 83 -3.52 8.31 -12.55
N TRP A 84 -2.68 7.94 -11.58
CA TRP A 84 -1.69 6.90 -11.79
C TRP A 84 -2.35 5.56 -12.11
N LEU A 85 -3.38 5.17 -11.34
CA LEU A 85 -4.09 3.91 -11.55
C LEU A 85 -4.73 3.82 -12.93
N ASP A 86 -5.29 4.93 -13.45
CA ASP A 86 -5.91 4.96 -14.76
C ASP A 86 -4.92 4.60 -15.89
N ARG A 87 -3.64 4.75 -15.64
CA ARG A 87 -2.57 4.50 -16.62
C ARG A 87 -1.92 3.14 -16.45
N GLN A 88 -2.34 2.35 -15.47
CA GLN A 88 -1.75 1.05 -15.20
C GLN A 88 -2.46 -0.08 -15.94
N SER A 89 -1.72 -1.18 -16.12
CA SER A 89 -2.23 -2.37 -16.77
C SER A 89 -1.65 -3.62 -16.11
N ALA A 90 -2.10 -4.79 -16.54
CA ALA A 90 -1.64 -6.06 -16.01
C ALA A 90 -0.18 -6.38 -16.36
N ALA A 91 0.51 -5.52 -17.13
CA ALA A 91 1.91 -5.74 -17.50
C ALA A 91 2.85 -5.66 -16.28
N LYS A 92 2.48 -4.87 -15.27
CA LYS A 92 3.23 -4.76 -14.02
C LYS A 92 2.27 -5.11 -12.87
N ARG A 93 2.61 -6.13 -12.10
CA ARG A 93 1.75 -6.63 -11.03
C ARG A 93 2.46 -6.60 -9.69
N TYR A 94 1.66 -6.47 -8.65
CA TYR A 94 2.14 -6.36 -7.28
C TYR A 94 1.62 -7.51 -6.43
N ASP A 95 2.41 -7.84 -5.41
CA ASP A 95 2.06 -8.87 -4.41
C ASP A 95 1.39 -8.27 -3.20
N ILE A 96 1.75 -7.02 -2.85
CA ILE A 96 1.20 -6.31 -1.70
C ILE A 96 0.97 -4.85 -2.11
N ALA A 97 -0.21 -4.33 -1.79
CA ALA A 97 -0.51 -2.91 -1.95
C ALA A 97 -0.88 -2.32 -0.58
N PHE A 98 -0.27 -1.18 -0.26
CA PHE A 98 -0.61 -0.39 0.92
C PHE A 98 -1.53 0.76 0.49
N VAL A 99 -2.72 0.82 1.07
CA VAL A 99 -3.73 1.83 0.76
C VAL A 99 -4.09 2.56 2.05
N ASP A 100 -3.39 3.66 2.31
CA ASP A 100 -3.53 4.49 3.49
C ASP A 100 -3.83 5.93 3.06
N PRO A 101 -5.07 6.20 2.58
CA PRO A 101 -5.41 7.49 2.01
C PRO A 101 -5.58 8.59 3.07
N PRO A 102 -5.62 9.86 2.65
CA PRO A 102 -5.94 10.95 3.55
C PRO A 102 -7.32 10.76 4.19
N PHE A 103 -7.50 11.40 5.33
CA PHE A 103 -8.75 11.35 6.08
C PHE A 103 -9.97 11.67 5.21
N ALA A 104 -11.08 10.95 5.44
CA ALA A 104 -12.37 11.11 4.74
C ALA A 104 -12.32 10.81 3.22
N PHE A 105 -11.33 10.06 2.77
CA PHE A 105 -11.21 9.64 1.38
C PHE A 105 -12.11 8.43 1.10
N ASP A 106 -12.85 8.45 -0.02
CA ASP A 106 -13.64 7.28 -0.42
C ASP A 106 -12.72 6.26 -1.10
N ILE A 107 -12.53 5.14 -0.43
CA ILE A 107 -11.55 4.13 -0.84
C ILE A 107 -12.08 3.18 -1.92
N TYR A 108 -13.39 2.97 -2.01
CA TYR A 108 -13.94 1.94 -2.90
C TYR A 108 -13.66 2.17 -4.39
N PRO A 109 -13.70 3.40 -4.91
CA PRO A 109 -13.27 3.65 -6.30
C PRO A 109 -11.82 3.24 -6.56
N ILE A 110 -10.93 3.46 -5.58
CA ILE A 110 -9.52 3.05 -5.66
C ILE A 110 -9.43 1.52 -5.78
N LEU A 111 -10.13 0.80 -4.89
CA LEU A 111 -10.10 -0.66 -4.88
C LEU A 111 -10.64 -1.24 -6.18
N ASN A 112 -11.71 -0.65 -6.71
CA ASN A 112 -12.29 -1.08 -7.98
C ASN A 112 -11.32 -0.86 -9.14
N LYS A 113 -10.61 0.26 -9.17
CA LYS A 113 -9.60 0.53 -10.20
C LYS A 113 -8.46 -0.49 -10.14
N ILE A 114 -7.99 -0.79 -8.94
CA ILE A 114 -6.94 -1.80 -8.74
C ILE A 114 -7.39 -3.14 -9.31
N ALA A 115 -8.63 -3.54 -9.01
CA ALA A 115 -9.17 -4.81 -9.49
C ALA A 115 -9.40 -4.82 -11.00
N GLU A 116 -10.00 -3.76 -11.55
CA GLU A 116 -10.29 -3.64 -12.98
C GLU A 116 -9.03 -3.68 -13.83
N ASN A 117 -7.98 -3.00 -13.41
CA ASN A 117 -6.72 -2.91 -14.15
C ASN A 117 -5.80 -4.12 -13.92
N LYS A 118 -6.22 -5.05 -13.07
CA LYS A 118 -5.55 -6.34 -12.82
C LYS A 118 -4.08 -6.17 -12.45
N ILE A 119 -3.79 -5.18 -11.63
CA ILE A 119 -2.42 -4.88 -11.22
C ILE A 119 -1.94 -5.71 -10.02
N MET A 120 -2.82 -6.49 -9.40
CA MET A 120 -2.45 -7.37 -8.30
C MET A 120 -2.31 -8.81 -8.80
N ASN A 121 -1.32 -9.51 -8.29
CA ASN A 121 -1.18 -10.94 -8.52
C ASN A 121 -2.32 -11.70 -7.83
N GLU A 122 -2.60 -12.92 -8.28
CA GLU A 122 -3.55 -13.79 -7.62
C GLU A 122 -3.07 -14.07 -6.19
N ASN A 123 -3.99 -14.03 -5.23
CA ASN A 123 -3.71 -14.16 -3.80
C ASN A 123 -2.85 -13.03 -3.21
N ALA A 124 -2.72 -11.94 -3.94
CA ALA A 124 -2.03 -10.76 -3.43
C ALA A 124 -2.79 -10.16 -2.24
N ILE A 125 -2.10 -9.33 -1.48
CA ILE A 125 -2.62 -8.73 -0.27
C ILE A 125 -2.81 -7.23 -0.48
N VAL A 126 -3.96 -6.71 -0.07
CA VAL A 126 -4.20 -5.26 -0.01
C VAL A 126 -4.41 -4.88 1.45
N TYR A 127 -3.55 -3.99 1.95
CA TYR A 127 -3.69 -3.39 3.26
C TYR A 127 -4.47 -2.09 3.13
N ILE A 128 -5.46 -1.90 3.99
CA ILE A 128 -6.29 -0.70 4.00
C ILE A 128 -6.37 -0.15 5.42
N GLU A 129 -6.07 1.15 5.56
CA GLU A 129 -6.18 1.88 6.80
C GLU A 129 -7.13 3.04 6.62
N GLN A 130 -8.14 3.17 7.48
CA GLN A 130 -9.09 4.26 7.43
C GLN A 130 -9.82 4.46 8.77
N GLY A 131 -10.62 5.52 8.87
CA GLY A 131 -11.35 5.85 10.09
C GLY A 131 -12.58 5.01 10.35
N GLU A 132 -12.99 4.17 9.42
CA GLU A 132 -14.18 3.32 9.52
C GLU A 132 -13.84 1.90 9.09
N ALA A 133 -14.60 0.93 9.61
CA ALA A 133 -14.47 -0.45 9.18
C ALA A 133 -14.91 -0.58 7.72
N LEU A 134 -14.23 -1.48 6.98
CA LEU A 134 -14.63 -1.79 5.62
C LEU A 134 -15.99 -2.51 5.62
N VAL A 135 -16.75 -2.25 4.57
CA VAL A 135 -17.99 -2.97 4.28
C VAL A 135 -17.64 -4.07 3.27
N PRO A 136 -17.61 -5.35 3.69
CA PRO A 136 -17.16 -6.43 2.79
C PRO A 136 -17.95 -6.53 1.49
N GLU A 137 -19.23 -6.19 1.52
CA GLU A 137 -20.10 -6.23 0.34
C GLU A 137 -19.73 -5.19 -0.72
N HIS A 138 -18.98 -4.16 -0.34
CA HIS A 138 -18.53 -3.10 -1.25
C HIS A 138 -17.16 -3.39 -1.87
N LEU A 139 -16.51 -4.48 -1.47
CA LEU A 139 -15.21 -4.86 -2.02
C LEU A 139 -15.36 -5.38 -3.45
N PRO A 140 -14.30 -5.27 -4.28
CA PRO A 140 -14.32 -5.90 -5.59
C PRO A 140 -14.66 -7.38 -5.50
N LYS A 141 -15.30 -7.89 -6.54
CA LYS A 141 -15.67 -9.30 -6.63
C LYS A 141 -14.41 -10.18 -6.48
N SER A 142 -14.53 -11.25 -5.74
CA SER A 142 -13.46 -12.20 -5.40
C SER A 142 -12.41 -11.68 -4.41
N TRP A 143 -12.54 -10.47 -3.91
CA TRP A 143 -11.67 -9.97 -2.84
C TRP A 143 -12.29 -10.31 -1.49
N HIS A 144 -11.47 -10.79 -0.56
CA HIS A 144 -11.94 -11.27 0.75
C HIS A 144 -11.19 -10.60 1.88
N LEU A 145 -11.94 -9.96 2.79
CA LEU A 145 -11.40 -9.44 4.04
C LEU A 145 -11.06 -10.63 4.95
N TYR A 146 -9.81 -10.74 5.39
CA TYR A 146 -9.41 -11.85 6.26
C TYR A 146 -8.76 -11.42 7.57
N LYS A 147 -8.39 -10.15 7.71
CA LYS A 147 -7.94 -9.60 8.99
C LYS A 147 -8.45 -8.18 9.15
N HIS A 148 -8.90 -7.86 10.35
CA HIS A 148 -9.36 -6.52 10.71
C HIS A 148 -9.06 -6.27 12.19
N GLN A 149 -8.53 -5.09 12.47
CA GLN A 149 -8.29 -4.66 13.84
C GLN A 149 -8.47 -3.16 13.95
N LYS A 150 -8.77 -2.70 15.16
CA LYS A 150 -8.93 -1.28 15.46
C LYS A 150 -7.91 -0.86 16.50
N SER A 151 -7.28 0.28 16.31
CA SER A 151 -6.40 0.90 17.29
C SER A 151 -6.72 2.40 17.35
N GLY A 152 -7.24 2.87 18.49
CA GLY A 152 -7.75 4.23 18.60
C GLY A 152 -8.91 4.44 17.63
N GLN A 153 -8.80 5.44 16.76
CA GLN A 153 -9.79 5.75 15.73
C GLN A 153 -9.48 5.08 14.38
N VAL A 154 -8.41 4.30 14.33
CA VAL A 154 -7.91 3.71 13.09
C VAL A 154 -8.40 2.28 12.96
N HIS A 155 -9.06 1.98 11.84
CA HIS A 155 -9.38 0.62 11.41
C HIS A 155 -8.38 0.20 10.36
N TYR A 156 -7.77 -0.97 10.53
CA TYR A 156 -6.83 -1.48 9.54
C TYR A 156 -7.13 -2.94 9.21
N HIS A 157 -6.93 -3.27 7.95
CA HIS A 157 -7.49 -4.47 7.34
C HIS A 157 -6.50 -5.11 6.39
N LEU A 158 -6.52 -6.45 6.29
CA LEU A 158 -5.90 -7.15 5.17
C LEU A 158 -6.97 -7.83 4.34
N ILE A 159 -6.83 -7.67 3.03
CA ILE A 159 -7.71 -8.28 2.04
C ILE A 159 -6.87 -9.19 1.17
N ARG A 160 -7.39 -10.37 0.86
CA ARG A 160 -6.78 -11.28 -0.11
C ARG A 160 -7.48 -11.08 -1.45
N CYS A 161 -6.71 -10.81 -2.50
CA CYS A 161 -7.24 -10.67 -3.85
C CYS A 161 -7.48 -12.04 -4.46
N GLY A 162 -8.69 -12.29 -4.96
CA GLY A 162 -8.99 -13.46 -5.74
C GLY A 162 -9.05 -13.14 -7.23
N ARG A 163 -9.44 -14.10 -8.02
CA ARG A 163 -9.72 -13.95 -9.45
C ARG A 163 -11.11 -13.40 -9.69
#